data_b55cfd6c0645849eb3529db8d78d965b
#
_entry.id   b55cfd6c0645849eb3529db8d78d965b
#
_cell.length_a   1.000
_cell.length_b   1.000
_cell.length_c   1.000
_cell.angle_alpha   90.00
_cell.angle_beta   90.00
_cell.angle_gamma   90.00
#
_symmetry.space_group_name_H-M   'P 1'
#
loop_
_entity.id
_entity.type
_entity.pdbx_description
1 polymer ?
#
loop_
_entity_poly.entity_id
_entity_poly.type
_entity_poly.pdbx_seq_one_letter_code
_entity_poly.pdbx_strand_id
1 'polypeptide(L)'
;TNTPYREDFTEKELTVLCESLLKAGPQEIVISGIHLGDDLGNFVYSQGETAMLCAHRVGGYRSGTGDVFGAILAADLVNGEPLEASVRKAADFITKTILYTQKLGVPDTDGICFEEYVWELGQTTKEVAL
;
A
#
# COMPACT_ATOMS: atom_id res chain seq x y z
N THR A 1 4.79 -15.53 11.63
CA THR A 1 4.97 -14.98 12.98
C THR A 1 4.17 -15.70 14.08
N ASN A 2 3.23 -16.55 13.79
CA ASN A 2 2.27 -17.13 14.76
C ASN A 2 1.49 -16.07 15.59
N THR A 3 1.42 -14.84 15.11
CA THR A 3 0.69 -13.75 15.77
C THR A 3 -0.76 -13.77 15.30
N PRO A 4 -1.77 -13.78 16.21
CA PRO A 4 -3.17 -13.69 15.81
C PRO A 4 -3.45 -12.43 15.02
N TYR A 5 -4.31 -12.52 14.00
CA TYR A 5 -4.76 -11.36 13.25
C TYR A 5 -5.54 -10.40 14.16
N ARG A 6 -5.23 -9.12 14.05
CA ARG A 6 -6.00 -8.00 14.60
C ARG A 6 -5.71 -6.72 13.80
N GLU A 7 -6.51 -5.69 13.98
CA GLU A 7 -6.44 -4.45 13.20
C GLU A 7 -5.81 -3.27 13.96
N ASP A 8 -5.58 -3.44 15.28
CA ASP A 8 -5.17 -2.40 16.23
C ASP A 8 -3.72 -2.55 16.71
N PHE A 9 -2.77 -2.68 15.81
CA PHE A 9 -1.35 -2.76 16.15
C PHE A 9 -0.74 -1.39 16.45
N THR A 10 0.07 -1.30 17.50
CA THR A 10 0.97 -0.18 17.73
C THR A 10 2.21 -0.26 16.83
N GLU A 11 2.85 0.87 16.54
CA GLU A 11 4.09 0.87 15.74
C GLU A 11 5.19 0.01 16.36
N LYS A 12 5.28 -0.03 17.69
CA LYS A 12 6.23 -0.89 18.40
C LYS A 12 5.97 -2.37 18.14
N GLU A 13 4.71 -2.80 18.19
CA GLU A 13 4.33 -4.18 17.88
C GLU A 13 4.60 -4.53 16.41
N LEU A 14 4.32 -3.61 15.49
CA LEU A 14 4.63 -3.78 14.07
C LEU A 14 6.14 -3.90 13.82
N THR A 15 6.95 -3.12 14.52
CA THR A 15 8.42 -3.24 14.45
C THR A 15 8.89 -4.62 14.90
N VAL A 16 8.37 -5.13 16.02
CA VAL A 16 8.71 -6.48 16.51
C VAL A 16 8.30 -7.56 15.51
N LEU A 17 7.12 -7.42 14.87
CA LEU A 17 6.68 -8.33 13.82
C LEU A 17 7.63 -8.31 12.61
N CYS A 18 8.04 -7.12 12.17
CA CYS A 18 9.00 -6.98 11.07
C CYS A 18 10.34 -7.62 11.41
N GLU A 19 10.89 -7.37 12.60
CA GLU A 19 12.14 -7.99 13.06
C GLU A 19 12.05 -9.52 13.11
N SER A 20 10.91 -10.06 13.45
CA SER A 20 10.66 -11.51 13.39
C SER A 20 10.64 -12.03 11.96
N LEU A 21 9.99 -11.31 11.03
CA LEU A 21 9.93 -11.68 9.62
C LEU A 21 11.28 -11.59 8.92
N LEU A 22 12.13 -10.63 9.29
CA LEU A 22 13.49 -10.50 8.74
C LEU A 22 14.32 -11.78 8.89
N LYS A 23 14.09 -12.54 9.96
CA LYS A 23 14.76 -13.82 10.20
C LYS A 23 14.43 -14.89 9.15
N ALA A 24 13.30 -14.72 8.43
CA ALA A 24 12.89 -15.60 7.35
C ALA A 24 13.47 -15.19 5.98
N GLY A 25 14.21 -14.07 5.91
CA GLY A 25 14.98 -13.64 4.74
C GLY A 25 14.59 -12.35 4.03
N PRO A 26 13.37 -11.79 4.16
CA PRO A 26 13.06 -10.53 3.48
C PRO A 26 13.93 -9.40 4.06
N GLN A 27 14.30 -8.45 3.20
CA GLN A 27 15.09 -7.27 3.60
C GLN A 27 14.21 -6.04 3.81
N GLU A 28 13.06 -6.01 3.17
CA GLU A 28 12.09 -4.94 3.23
C GLU A 28 10.71 -5.54 3.48
N ILE A 29 9.91 -4.87 4.30
CA ILE A 29 8.59 -5.37 4.72
C ILE A 29 7.59 -4.22 4.68
N VAL A 30 6.42 -4.49 4.14
CA VAL A 30 5.26 -3.61 4.23
C VAL A 30 4.11 -4.35 4.88
N ILE A 31 3.55 -3.78 5.93
CA ILE A 31 2.31 -4.25 6.54
C ILE A 31 1.24 -3.24 6.19
N SER A 32 0.32 -3.63 5.31
CA SER A 32 -0.73 -2.75 4.79
C SER A 32 -2.07 -2.94 5.50
N GLY A 33 -2.96 -1.96 5.34
CA GLY A 33 -4.34 -2.06 5.82
C GLY A 33 -4.49 -1.93 7.33
N ILE A 34 -3.59 -1.20 7.99
CA ILE A 34 -3.66 -0.95 9.44
C ILE A 34 -4.72 0.12 9.68
N HIS A 35 -5.66 -0.18 10.56
CA HIS A 35 -6.73 0.76 10.90
C HIS A 35 -6.25 1.77 11.95
N LEU A 36 -6.34 3.06 11.63
CA LEU A 36 -5.93 4.18 12.48
C LEU A 36 -7.11 5.17 12.59
N GLY A 37 -8.19 4.76 13.26
CA GLY A 37 -9.44 5.52 13.28
C GLY A 37 -10.07 5.57 11.87
N ASP A 38 -10.22 6.78 11.31
CA ASP A 38 -10.76 6.98 9.95
C ASP A 38 -9.70 6.87 8.85
N ASP A 39 -8.43 6.62 9.22
CA ASP A 39 -7.32 6.48 8.30
C ASP A 39 -6.90 5.02 8.14
N LEU A 40 -6.21 4.75 7.03
CA LEU A 40 -5.48 3.50 6.79
C LEU A 40 -3.99 3.78 6.82
N GLY A 41 -3.26 2.94 7.57
CA GLY A 41 -1.81 2.98 7.65
C GLY A 41 -1.17 1.86 6.82
N ASN A 42 -0.02 2.19 6.26
CA ASN A 42 0.92 1.23 5.69
C ASN A 42 2.23 1.37 6.46
N PHE A 43 2.59 0.35 7.21
CA PHE A 43 3.83 0.34 7.97
C PHE A 43 4.95 -0.21 7.11
N VAL A 44 6.00 0.58 6.93
CA VAL A 44 7.17 0.24 6.11
C VAL A 44 8.36 -0.01 7.01
N TYR A 45 9.06 -1.11 6.77
CA TYR A 45 10.35 -1.42 7.37
C TYR A 45 11.39 -1.65 6.27
N SER A 46 12.41 -0.82 6.23
CA SER A 46 13.49 -0.90 5.25
C SER A 46 14.81 -0.51 5.89
N GLN A 47 15.84 -1.33 5.77
CA GLN A 47 17.22 -1.06 6.22
C GLN A 47 17.33 -0.62 7.69
N GLY A 48 16.49 -1.15 8.56
CA GLY A 48 16.49 -0.81 10.00
C GLY A 48 15.68 0.43 10.35
N GLU A 49 15.10 1.11 9.37
CA GLU A 49 14.22 2.27 9.55
C GLU A 49 12.76 1.88 9.38
N THR A 50 11.89 2.57 10.08
CA THR A 50 10.44 2.36 10.03
C THR A 50 9.70 3.65 9.70
N ALA A 51 8.58 3.53 8.99
CA ALA A 51 7.68 4.64 8.73
C ALA A 51 6.22 4.15 8.73
N MET A 52 5.32 4.92 9.34
CA MET A 52 3.87 4.75 9.21
C MET A 52 3.35 5.76 8.20
N LEU A 53 2.91 5.26 7.04
CA LEU A 53 2.36 6.08 5.96
C LEU A 53 0.83 6.02 6.02
N CYS A 54 0.21 7.13 6.41
CA CYS A 54 -1.24 7.21 6.59
C CYS A 54 -1.91 7.86 5.38
N ALA A 55 -3.07 7.32 5.02
CA ALA A 55 -3.96 7.90 4.03
C ALA A 55 -5.40 7.86 4.56
N HIS A 56 -6.18 8.90 4.29
CA HIS A 56 -7.60 8.91 4.65
C HIS A 56 -8.33 7.79 3.93
N ARG A 57 -9.09 7.01 4.69
CA ARG A 57 -9.88 5.91 4.13
C ARG A 57 -11.01 6.44 3.27
N VAL A 58 -11.08 6.00 2.04
CA VAL A 58 -12.17 6.31 1.11
C VAL A 58 -12.96 5.05 0.78
N GLY A 59 -14.28 5.13 0.91
CA GLY A 59 -15.17 4.02 0.59
C GLY A 59 -15.08 2.81 1.50
N GLY A 60 -15.76 1.74 1.11
CA GLY A 60 -15.73 0.45 1.77
C GLY A 60 -14.63 -0.47 1.23
N TYR A 61 -14.59 -1.69 1.75
CA TYR A 61 -13.72 -2.74 1.23
C TYR A 61 -14.10 -3.08 -0.22
N ARG A 62 -13.09 -3.16 -1.08
CA ARG A 62 -13.23 -3.66 -2.46
C ARG A 62 -12.21 -4.74 -2.75
N SER A 63 -12.66 -5.79 -3.39
CA SER A 63 -11.79 -6.91 -3.79
C SER A 63 -10.71 -6.44 -4.77
N GLY A 64 -9.52 -7.03 -4.68
CA GLY A 64 -8.41 -6.76 -5.60
C GLY A 64 -7.52 -5.55 -5.27
N THR A 65 -7.89 -4.71 -4.31
CA THR A 65 -7.05 -3.55 -3.91
C THR A 65 -5.68 -3.97 -3.42
N GLY A 66 -5.61 -5.04 -2.61
CA GLY A 66 -4.34 -5.60 -2.13
C GLY A 66 -3.47 -6.16 -3.26
N ASP A 67 -4.07 -6.80 -4.25
CA ASP A 67 -3.35 -7.36 -5.40
C ASP A 67 -2.73 -6.24 -6.25
N VAL A 68 -3.50 -5.18 -6.52
CA VAL A 68 -3.01 -4.00 -7.24
C VAL A 68 -1.90 -3.29 -6.45
N PHE A 69 -2.07 -3.12 -5.15
CA PHE A 69 -1.05 -2.55 -4.26
C PHE A 69 0.26 -3.35 -4.34
N GLY A 70 0.19 -4.67 -4.15
CA GLY A 70 1.34 -5.55 -4.22
C GLY A 70 2.03 -5.56 -5.59
N ALA A 71 1.25 -5.52 -6.68
CA ALA A 71 1.79 -5.47 -8.04
C ALA A 71 2.57 -4.17 -8.31
N ILE A 72 2.08 -3.03 -7.84
CA ILE A 72 2.77 -1.74 -7.97
C ILE A 72 4.10 -1.78 -7.22
N LEU A 73 4.10 -2.25 -5.96
CA LEU A 73 5.33 -2.37 -5.16
C LEU A 73 6.35 -3.30 -5.82
N ALA A 74 5.91 -4.46 -6.29
CA ALA A 74 6.80 -5.42 -6.94
C ALA A 74 7.45 -4.84 -8.20
N ALA A 75 6.69 -4.15 -9.05
CA ALA A 75 7.19 -3.52 -10.26
C ALA A 75 8.19 -2.39 -9.93
N ASP A 76 7.86 -1.55 -8.98
CA ASP A 76 8.72 -0.43 -8.56
C ASP A 76 10.05 -0.91 -7.97
N LEU A 77 10.02 -1.94 -7.11
CA LEU A 77 11.24 -2.51 -6.53
C LEU A 77 12.16 -3.10 -7.60
N VAL A 78 11.61 -3.79 -8.60
CA VAL A 78 12.41 -4.29 -9.74
C VAL A 78 13.04 -3.15 -10.53
N ASN A 79 12.37 -2.01 -10.63
CA ASN A 79 12.87 -0.80 -11.29
C ASN A 79 13.79 0.05 -10.42
N GLY A 80 14.05 -0.35 -9.17
CA GLY A 80 14.95 0.34 -8.25
C GLY A 80 14.35 1.55 -7.55
N GLU A 81 13.02 1.67 -7.53
CA GLU A 81 12.34 2.74 -6.79
C GLU A 81 12.40 2.49 -5.27
N PRO A 82 12.55 3.54 -4.46
CA PRO A 82 12.53 3.40 -3.00
C PRO A 82 11.18 2.87 -2.51
N LEU A 83 11.20 1.94 -1.55
CA LEU A 83 10.00 1.29 -1.04
C LEU A 83 8.96 2.29 -0.51
N GLU A 84 9.37 3.27 0.28
CA GLU A 84 8.45 4.27 0.83
C GLU A 84 7.76 5.10 -0.27
N ALA A 85 8.48 5.50 -1.30
CA ALA A 85 7.94 6.22 -2.45
C ALA A 85 6.92 5.34 -3.21
N SER A 86 7.22 4.06 -3.40
CA SER A 86 6.32 3.11 -4.02
C SER A 86 5.04 2.89 -3.21
N VAL A 87 5.15 2.77 -1.89
CA VAL A 87 3.98 2.63 -1.00
C VAL A 87 3.06 3.85 -1.10
N ARG A 88 3.62 5.07 -1.08
CA ARG A 88 2.85 6.31 -1.27
C ARG A 88 2.14 6.32 -2.62
N LYS A 89 2.87 6.04 -3.70
CA LYS A 89 2.32 5.97 -5.05
C LYS A 89 1.18 4.95 -5.16
N ALA A 90 1.37 3.76 -4.61
CA ALA A 90 0.35 2.72 -4.63
C ALA A 90 -0.90 3.11 -3.84
N ALA A 91 -0.75 3.69 -2.66
CA ALA A 91 -1.87 4.16 -1.83
C ALA A 91 -2.66 5.27 -2.53
N ASP A 92 -1.98 6.24 -3.13
CA ASP A 92 -2.61 7.35 -3.87
C ASP A 92 -3.36 6.82 -5.11
N PHE A 93 -2.75 5.90 -5.85
CA PHE A 93 -3.36 5.27 -7.02
C PHE A 93 -4.65 4.53 -6.64
N ILE A 94 -4.61 3.71 -5.58
CA ILE A 94 -5.78 2.96 -5.10
C ILE A 94 -6.87 3.91 -4.63
N THR A 95 -6.55 4.94 -3.88
CA THR A 95 -7.51 5.96 -3.44
C THR A 95 -8.22 6.60 -4.63
N LYS A 96 -7.46 7.00 -5.64
CA LYS A 96 -7.98 7.58 -6.88
C LYS A 96 -8.93 6.62 -7.62
N THR A 97 -8.53 5.37 -7.76
CA THR A 97 -9.34 4.34 -8.44
C THR A 97 -10.60 3.98 -7.68
N ILE A 98 -10.57 3.94 -6.35
CA ILE A 98 -11.76 3.73 -5.52
C ILE A 98 -12.76 4.87 -5.73
N LEU A 99 -12.32 6.13 -5.66
CA LEU A 99 -13.18 7.29 -5.86
C LEU A 99 -13.82 7.29 -7.27
N TYR A 100 -13.04 6.95 -8.28
CA TYR A 100 -13.54 6.80 -9.65
C TYR A 100 -14.58 5.69 -9.76
N THR A 101 -14.31 4.53 -9.19
CA THR A 101 -15.22 3.38 -9.19
C THR A 101 -16.54 3.71 -8.50
N GLN A 102 -16.49 4.43 -7.38
CA GLN A 102 -17.70 4.92 -6.68
C GLN A 102 -18.51 5.88 -7.57
N LYS A 103 -17.83 6.80 -8.26
CA LYS A 103 -18.48 7.75 -9.18
C LYS A 103 -19.20 7.04 -10.32
N LEU A 104 -18.68 5.90 -10.78
CA LEU A 104 -19.35 5.07 -11.80
C LEU A 104 -20.53 4.27 -11.27
N GLY A 105 -20.76 4.23 -9.95
CA GLY A 105 -21.83 3.46 -9.33
C GLY A 105 -21.64 1.94 -9.39
N VAL A 106 -20.39 1.48 -9.53
CA VAL A 106 -20.05 0.05 -9.55
C VAL A 106 -20.25 -0.55 -8.15
N PRO A 107 -20.92 -1.70 -8.01
CA PRO A 107 -21.12 -2.36 -6.72
C PRO A 107 -19.79 -2.66 -6.01
N ASP A 108 -19.80 -2.61 -4.68
CA ASP A 108 -18.59 -2.86 -3.86
C ASP A 108 -18.01 -4.27 -4.04
N THR A 109 -18.84 -5.21 -4.50
CA THR A 109 -18.44 -6.60 -4.80
C THR A 109 -17.59 -6.76 -6.06
N ASP A 110 -17.58 -5.77 -6.95
CA ASP A 110 -17.02 -5.91 -8.31
C ASP A 110 -15.57 -5.41 -8.43
N GLY A 111 -14.94 -5.05 -7.32
CA GLY A 111 -13.55 -4.58 -7.32
C GLY A 111 -13.40 -3.11 -7.69
N ILE A 112 -12.21 -2.72 -8.16
CA ILE A 112 -11.88 -1.35 -8.55
C ILE A 112 -11.62 -1.23 -10.05
N CYS A 113 -12.11 -0.13 -10.65
CA CYS A 113 -11.88 0.19 -12.06
C CYS A 113 -10.54 0.94 -12.19
N PHE A 114 -9.43 0.22 -12.26
CA PHE A 114 -8.09 0.79 -12.29
C PHE A 114 -7.58 1.06 -13.72
N GLU A 115 -8.18 0.48 -14.72
CA GLU A 115 -7.73 0.50 -16.11
C GLU A 115 -7.64 1.92 -16.67
N GLU A 116 -8.54 2.82 -16.25
CA GLU A 116 -8.55 4.22 -16.67
C GLU A 116 -7.27 4.97 -16.30
N TYR A 117 -6.64 4.59 -15.20
CA TYR A 117 -5.48 5.28 -14.64
C TYR A 117 -4.18 4.50 -14.69
N VAL A 118 -4.20 3.24 -15.13
CA VAL A 118 -3.01 2.36 -15.11
C VAL A 118 -1.80 2.95 -15.86
N TRP A 119 -2.03 3.74 -16.87
CA TRP A 119 -0.99 4.42 -17.64
C TRP A 119 -0.16 5.40 -16.80
N GLU A 120 -0.72 5.96 -15.72
CA GLU A 120 -0.01 6.86 -14.81
C GLU A 120 1.14 6.16 -14.06
N LEU A 121 1.01 4.86 -13.85
CA LEU A 121 2.02 4.06 -13.13
C LEU A 121 3.34 3.91 -13.93
N GLY A 122 3.28 4.07 -15.25
CA GLY A 122 4.45 4.02 -16.12
C GLY A 122 5.20 5.36 -16.25
N GLN A 123 4.66 6.44 -15.70
CA GLN A 123 5.33 7.74 -15.71
C GLN A 123 6.40 7.78 -14.63
N THR A 124 7.66 7.80 -15.03
CA THR A 124 8.77 8.00 -14.11
C THR A 124 8.86 9.47 -13.72
N THR A 125 9.15 9.73 -12.46
CA THR A 125 9.34 11.08 -11.89
C THR A 125 10.44 11.90 -12.63
N LYS A 126 11.19 11.28 -13.52
CA LYS A 126 12.23 11.92 -14.33
C LYS A 126 11.70 12.78 -15.50
N GLU A 127 10.43 12.60 -15.89
CA GLU A 127 9.83 13.39 -16.99
C GLU A 127 9.19 14.70 -16.51
N VAL A 128 9.08 14.93 -15.20
CA VAL A 128 8.48 16.15 -14.61
C VAL A 128 9.52 17.21 -14.28
N ALA A 129 10.80 16.97 -14.52
CA ALA A 129 11.91 17.91 -14.27
C ALA A 129 12.33 18.66 -15.56
N LEU A 130 11.34 19.25 -16.25
CA LEU A 130 11.58 20.26 -17.30
C LEU A 130 11.07 21.61 -16.83
#